data_0c7422879ccf66d6dd87708310c332dc
#
_entry.id   0c7422879ccf66d6dd87708310c332dc
#
_cell.length_a   1.000
_cell.length_b   1.000
_cell.length_c   1.000
_cell.angle_alpha   90.00
_cell.angle_beta   90.00
_cell.angle_gamma   90.00
#
_symmetry.space_group_name_H-M   'P 1'
#
loop_
_entity.id
_entity.type
_entity.pdbx_description
1 polymer ?
#
loop_
_entity_poly.entity_id
_entity_poly.type
_entity_poly.pdbx_seq_one_letter_code
_entity_poly.pdbx_strand_id
1 'polypeptide(L)'
;IGSGRSVSSLGPISRLVNLVALSIENFQQIDDYAPLANLKHLESLALEGDFAAPKILKVQSLGFLRHMKQLRFFSFLTAKVMDTDYSPILELHNLEHLTLRSCKEVKQLYPQLVKLPKLKYGTLLERPELYEK
;
A
#
# COMPACT_ATOMS: atom_id res chain seq x y z
N ILE A 1 -10.80 0.35 -8.92
CA ILE A 1 -11.31 1.67 -9.28
C ILE A 1 -10.16 2.50 -9.83
N GLY A 2 -10.25 2.88 -11.09
CA GLY A 2 -9.20 3.66 -11.72
C GLY A 2 -9.61 5.09 -12.03
N SER A 3 -8.61 5.93 -12.32
CA SER A 3 -8.80 7.31 -12.78
C SER A 3 -9.67 8.17 -11.87
N GLY A 4 -9.45 8.08 -10.55
CA GLY A 4 -10.23 8.81 -9.56
C GLY A 4 -9.81 10.25 -9.34
N ARG A 5 -9.43 10.98 -10.39
CA ARG A 5 -8.91 12.36 -10.25
C ARG A 5 -9.91 13.29 -9.58
N SER A 6 -11.19 13.12 -9.85
CA SER A 6 -12.24 13.99 -9.30
C SER A 6 -12.70 13.55 -7.92
N VAL A 7 -12.23 12.39 -7.44
CA VAL A 7 -12.61 11.90 -6.11
C VAL A 7 -11.80 12.66 -5.06
N SER A 8 -12.49 13.29 -4.12
CA SER A 8 -11.85 14.10 -3.08
C SER A 8 -11.98 13.51 -1.69
N SER A 9 -12.69 12.37 -1.53
CA SER A 9 -12.89 11.72 -0.24
C SER A 9 -13.11 10.23 -0.39
N LEU A 10 -12.57 9.46 0.55
CA LEU A 10 -12.78 8.01 0.62
C LEU A 10 -14.00 7.63 1.49
N GLY A 11 -14.76 8.64 1.97
CA GLY A 11 -15.94 8.38 2.81
C GLY A 11 -16.89 7.35 2.22
N PRO A 12 -17.35 7.52 0.97
CA PRO A 12 -18.26 6.54 0.35
C PRO A 12 -17.65 5.14 0.24
N ILE A 13 -16.38 5.03 -0.11
CA ILE A 13 -15.69 3.73 -0.23
C ILE A 13 -15.57 3.06 1.13
N SER A 14 -15.28 3.83 2.18
CA SER A 14 -15.09 3.29 3.52
C SER A 14 -16.36 2.68 4.12
N ARG A 15 -17.52 2.93 3.52
CA ARG A 15 -18.79 2.35 3.96
C ARG A 15 -19.03 0.96 3.36
N LEU A 16 -18.23 0.56 2.38
CA LEU A 16 -18.35 -0.74 1.73
C LEU A 16 -17.61 -1.79 2.58
N VAL A 17 -18.11 -2.00 3.80
CA VAL A 17 -17.39 -2.74 4.85
C VAL A 17 -17.18 -4.22 4.54
N ASN A 18 -17.87 -4.76 3.54
CA ASN A 18 -17.72 -6.16 3.15
C ASN A 18 -16.74 -6.36 2.00
N LEU A 19 -16.06 -5.30 1.54
CA LEU A 19 -15.05 -5.43 0.49
C LEU A 19 -13.92 -6.34 0.95
N VAL A 20 -13.50 -7.23 0.06
CA VAL A 20 -12.35 -8.12 0.26
C VAL A 20 -11.15 -7.64 -0.53
N ALA A 21 -11.37 -6.99 -1.67
CA ALA A 21 -10.30 -6.48 -2.51
C ALA A 21 -10.64 -5.08 -3.00
N LEU A 22 -9.64 -4.19 -2.99
CA LEU A 22 -9.78 -2.82 -3.46
C LEU A 22 -8.51 -2.39 -4.18
N SER A 23 -8.68 -1.86 -5.37
CA SER A 23 -7.60 -1.26 -6.14
C SER A 23 -7.96 0.19 -6.43
N ILE A 24 -7.10 1.10 -6.02
CA ILE A 24 -7.25 2.54 -6.26
C ILE A 24 -6.11 2.98 -7.16
N GLU A 25 -6.45 3.65 -8.26
CA GLU A 25 -5.48 4.12 -9.21
C GLU A 25 -5.70 5.60 -9.50
N ASN A 26 -4.64 6.38 -9.39
CA ASN A 26 -4.62 7.78 -9.80
C ASN A 26 -5.61 8.69 -9.04
N PHE A 27 -5.79 8.46 -7.74
CA PHE A 27 -6.61 9.33 -6.88
C PHE A 27 -5.78 10.52 -6.41
N GLN A 28 -5.53 11.47 -7.31
CA GLN A 28 -4.56 12.55 -7.09
C GLN A 28 -5.02 13.61 -6.06
N GLN A 29 -6.31 13.69 -5.77
CA GLN A 29 -6.85 14.67 -4.81
C GLN A 29 -6.96 14.11 -3.40
N ILE A 30 -6.66 12.84 -3.20
CA ILE A 30 -6.71 12.21 -1.89
C ILE A 30 -5.30 11.93 -1.42
N ASP A 31 -4.94 12.38 -0.23
CA ASP A 31 -3.69 12.02 0.41
C ASP A 31 -3.92 11.34 1.76
N ASP A 32 -5.10 11.49 2.36
CA ASP A 32 -5.47 10.84 3.60
C ASP A 32 -6.26 9.56 3.33
N TYR A 33 -5.64 8.43 3.54
CA TYR A 33 -6.22 7.10 3.30
C TYR A 33 -6.66 6.42 4.59
N ALA A 34 -6.65 7.15 5.72
CA ALA A 34 -7.07 6.61 7.01
C ALA A 34 -8.47 5.97 7.01
N PRO A 35 -9.46 6.49 6.24
CA PRO A 35 -10.79 5.85 6.21
C PRO A 35 -10.78 4.39 5.74
N LEU A 36 -9.73 3.94 5.03
CA LEU A 36 -9.62 2.55 4.62
C LEU A 36 -9.54 1.58 5.80
N ALA A 37 -9.16 2.08 6.98
CA ALA A 37 -9.12 1.26 8.19
C ALA A 37 -10.50 0.69 8.59
N ASN A 38 -11.58 1.28 8.08
CA ASN A 38 -12.94 0.77 8.32
C ASN A 38 -13.26 -0.51 7.54
N LEU A 39 -12.45 -0.84 6.54
CA LEU A 39 -12.67 -2.02 5.69
C LEU A 39 -12.06 -3.25 6.36
N LYS A 40 -12.74 -3.77 7.38
CA LYS A 40 -12.21 -4.83 8.24
C LYS A 40 -12.06 -6.19 7.57
N HIS A 41 -12.70 -6.38 6.43
CA HIS A 41 -12.63 -7.65 5.68
C HIS A 41 -11.70 -7.56 4.47
N LEU A 42 -11.06 -6.42 4.26
CA LEU A 42 -10.20 -6.22 3.11
C LEU A 42 -8.94 -7.08 3.25
N GLU A 43 -8.68 -7.93 2.26
CA GLU A 43 -7.50 -8.79 2.21
C GLU A 43 -6.52 -8.36 1.13
N SER A 44 -6.97 -7.60 0.15
CA SER A 44 -6.14 -7.15 -0.96
C SER A 44 -6.32 -5.65 -1.16
N LEU A 45 -5.22 -4.92 -1.15
CA LEU A 45 -5.22 -3.47 -1.33
C LEU A 45 -4.10 -3.06 -2.28
N ALA A 46 -4.47 -2.32 -3.32
CA ALA A 46 -3.50 -1.69 -4.21
C ALA A 46 -3.76 -0.19 -4.24
N LEU A 47 -2.73 0.59 -3.95
CA LEU A 47 -2.76 2.05 -4.01
C LEU A 47 -1.69 2.48 -5.01
N GLU A 48 -2.11 2.92 -6.18
CA GLU A 48 -1.17 3.18 -7.27
C GLU A 48 -1.43 4.54 -7.92
N GLY A 49 -0.38 5.08 -8.56
CA GLY A 49 -0.48 6.27 -9.38
C GLY A 49 -0.96 5.95 -10.79
N ASP A 50 -0.65 6.82 -11.72
CA ASP A 50 -1.06 6.67 -13.11
C ASP A 50 0.06 5.99 -13.91
N PHE A 51 -0.19 4.75 -14.37
CA PHE A 51 0.78 4.01 -15.16
C PHE A 51 0.98 4.59 -16.57
N ALA A 52 -0.06 5.23 -17.11
CA ALA A 52 0.00 5.80 -18.47
C ALA A 52 0.74 7.14 -18.51
N ALA A 53 0.61 7.93 -17.45
CA ALA A 53 1.35 9.18 -17.27
C ALA A 53 2.09 9.04 -15.95
N PRO A 54 3.43 9.02 -15.92
CA PRO A 54 4.17 8.63 -14.71
C PRO A 54 3.98 9.61 -13.56
N LYS A 55 2.85 9.49 -12.88
CA LYS A 55 2.54 10.24 -11.68
C LYS A 55 2.48 9.30 -10.50
N ILE A 56 3.28 9.60 -9.50
CA ILE A 56 3.32 8.83 -8.26
C ILE A 56 2.17 9.30 -7.37
N LEU A 57 1.42 8.36 -6.84
CA LEU A 57 0.39 8.64 -5.85
C LEU A 57 1.07 9.07 -4.54
N LYS A 58 0.56 10.14 -3.92
CA LYS A 58 1.11 10.63 -2.65
C LYS A 58 0.15 10.28 -1.52
N VAL A 59 0.66 9.56 -0.54
CA VAL A 59 -0.10 9.14 0.63
C VAL A 59 0.57 9.75 1.87
N GLN A 60 -0.20 10.43 2.71
CA GLN A 60 0.39 11.12 3.87
C GLN A 60 1.06 10.16 4.83
N SER A 61 0.37 9.05 5.16
CA SER A 61 0.86 8.11 6.16
C SER A 61 0.28 6.73 5.91
N LEU A 62 1.04 5.69 6.25
CA LEU A 62 0.58 4.31 6.22
C LEU A 62 0.06 3.84 7.59
N GLY A 63 -0.11 4.77 8.54
CA GLY A 63 -0.58 4.42 9.87
C GLY A 63 -1.89 3.63 9.89
N PHE A 64 -2.77 3.86 8.90
CA PHE A 64 -4.04 3.14 8.82
C PHE A 64 -3.84 1.62 8.66
N LEU A 65 -2.71 1.18 8.13
CA LEU A 65 -2.43 -0.25 7.96
C LEU A 65 -2.36 -0.98 9.29
N ARG A 66 -2.06 -0.28 10.39
CA ARG A 66 -2.00 -0.90 11.71
C ARG A 66 -3.35 -1.49 12.13
N HIS A 67 -4.43 -1.03 11.53
CA HIS A 67 -5.80 -1.48 11.78
C HIS A 67 -6.29 -2.47 10.72
N MET A 68 -5.43 -2.89 9.80
CA MET A 68 -5.79 -3.74 8.67
C MET A 68 -4.94 -5.01 8.66
N LYS A 69 -4.81 -5.65 9.81
CA LYS A 69 -3.91 -6.80 9.99
C LYS A 69 -4.34 -8.05 9.23
N GLN A 70 -5.52 -8.05 8.66
CA GLN A 70 -6.02 -9.14 7.81
C GLN A 70 -5.49 -9.07 6.38
N LEU A 71 -4.81 -7.98 5.99
CA LEU A 71 -4.28 -7.85 4.63
C LEU A 71 -3.32 -8.98 4.29
N ARG A 72 -3.51 -9.56 3.11
CA ARG A 72 -2.67 -10.59 2.54
C ARG A 72 -1.90 -10.11 1.30
N PHE A 73 -2.44 -9.11 0.62
CA PHE A 73 -1.84 -8.53 -0.58
C PHE A 73 -1.79 -7.00 -0.40
N PHE A 74 -0.61 -6.42 -0.61
CA PHE A 74 -0.47 -4.96 -0.61
C PHE A 74 0.47 -4.54 -1.75
N SER A 75 -0.04 -3.71 -2.65
CA SER A 75 0.74 -3.14 -3.75
C SER A 75 0.81 -1.63 -3.63
N PHE A 76 2.04 -1.12 -3.62
CA PHE A 76 2.33 0.29 -3.41
C PHE A 76 3.54 0.70 -4.26
N LEU A 77 3.53 0.26 -5.53
CA LEU A 77 4.70 0.39 -6.39
C LEU A 77 4.84 1.80 -6.98
N THR A 78 3.72 2.39 -7.41
CA THR A 78 3.72 3.72 -8.02
C THR A 78 3.19 4.78 -7.05
N ALA A 79 3.50 4.61 -5.77
CA ALA A 79 3.05 5.49 -4.70
C ALA A 79 4.19 5.72 -3.70
N LYS A 80 4.11 6.81 -2.95
CA LYS A 80 5.09 7.12 -1.91
C LYS A 80 4.39 7.68 -0.67
N VAL A 81 5.05 7.51 0.48
CA VAL A 81 4.57 8.03 1.75
C VAL A 81 5.23 9.37 2.03
N MET A 82 4.43 10.38 2.33
CA MET A 82 4.94 11.73 2.53
C MET A 82 5.68 11.89 3.86
N ASP A 83 5.29 11.13 4.89
CA ASP A 83 5.98 11.14 6.18
C ASP A 83 7.21 10.22 6.21
N THR A 84 7.51 9.55 5.11
CA THR A 84 8.64 8.63 4.92
C THR A 84 8.66 7.41 5.83
N ASP A 85 7.59 7.14 6.57
CA ASP A 85 7.53 6.02 7.51
C ASP A 85 6.80 4.83 6.88
N TYR A 86 7.55 3.80 6.48
CA TYR A 86 7.01 2.56 5.93
C TYR A 86 6.85 1.47 6.99
N SER A 87 7.20 1.76 8.26
CA SER A 87 7.21 0.75 9.32
C SER A 87 5.84 0.13 9.64
N PRO A 88 4.69 0.80 9.40
CA PRO A 88 3.40 0.12 9.63
C PRO A 88 3.23 -1.18 8.84
N ILE A 89 3.91 -1.32 7.70
CA ILE A 89 3.86 -2.55 6.92
C ILE A 89 4.40 -3.75 7.72
N LEU A 90 5.35 -3.50 8.62
CA LEU A 90 5.95 -4.57 9.43
C LEU A 90 4.96 -5.21 10.38
N GLU A 91 3.82 -4.57 10.65
CA GLU A 91 2.79 -5.13 11.52
C GLU A 91 1.80 -6.02 10.77
N LEU A 92 1.91 -6.11 9.45
CA LEU A 92 1.01 -6.89 8.61
C LEU A 92 1.51 -8.34 8.50
N HIS A 93 1.34 -9.10 9.57
CA HIS A 93 1.92 -10.44 9.67
C HIS A 93 1.24 -11.48 8.78
N ASN A 94 0.12 -11.12 8.15
CA ASN A 94 -0.57 -12.02 7.22
C ASN A 94 -0.24 -11.75 5.75
N LEU A 95 0.63 -10.77 5.47
CA LEU A 95 1.02 -10.46 4.10
C LEU A 95 1.70 -11.64 3.45
N GLU A 96 1.19 -12.00 2.26
CA GLU A 96 1.77 -13.03 1.40
C GLU A 96 2.39 -12.41 0.15
N HIS A 97 1.88 -11.27 -0.29
CA HIS A 97 2.37 -10.57 -1.47
C HIS A 97 2.59 -9.10 -1.13
N LEU A 98 3.80 -8.60 -1.38
CA LEU A 98 4.14 -7.21 -1.10
C LEU A 98 4.95 -6.64 -2.25
N THR A 99 4.46 -5.55 -2.84
CA THR A 99 5.15 -4.84 -3.90
C THR A 99 5.34 -3.40 -3.46
N LEU A 100 6.59 -2.95 -3.40
CA LEU A 100 6.95 -1.62 -2.93
C LEU A 100 7.89 -0.93 -3.89
N ARG A 101 7.81 0.38 -3.92
CA ARG A 101 8.75 1.23 -4.63
C ARG A 101 10.14 1.09 -4.01
N SER A 102 11.18 1.11 -4.86
CA SER A 102 12.56 1.13 -4.41
C SER A 102 12.93 2.56 -4.02
N CYS A 103 13.03 2.83 -2.74
CA CYS A 103 13.44 4.12 -2.22
C CYS A 103 14.29 3.91 -0.96
N LYS A 104 14.93 4.99 -0.50
CA LYS A 104 15.86 4.92 0.62
C LYS A 104 15.22 4.29 1.87
N GLU A 105 14.00 4.73 2.21
CA GLU A 105 13.30 4.27 3.40
C GLU A 105 12.95 2.79 3.33
N VAL A 106 12.52 2.32 2.16
CA VAL A 106 12.23 0.90 1.95
C VAL A 106 13.50 0.07 2.01
N LYS A 107 14.60 0.56 1.45
CA LYS A 107 15.88 -0.15 1.51
C LYS A 107 16.36 -0.32 2.94
N GLN A 108 16.12 0.67 3.79
CA GLN A 108 16.50 0.59 5.19
C GLN A 108 15.70 -0.48 5.95
N LEU A 109 14.44 -0.68 5.57
CA LEU A 109 13.57 -1.68 6.20
C LEU A 109 13.63 -3.05 5.52
N TYR A 110 14.32 -3.15 4.38
CA TYR A 110 14.33 -4.37 3.59
C TYR A 110 14.66 -5.64 4.40
N PRO A 111 15.72 -5.65 5.25
CA PRO A 111 16.03 -6.86 6.01
C PRO A 111 14.91 -7.30 6.94
N GLN A 112 14.09 -6.36 7.43
CA GLN A 112 12.95 -6.68 8.29
C GLN A 112 11.73 -7.08 7.48
N LEU A 113 11.50 -6.41 6.34
CA LEU A 113 10.34 -6.69 5.48
C LEU A 113 10.37 -8.12 4.93
N VAL A 114 11.54 -8.61 4.50
CA VAL A 114 11.65 -9.95 3.95
C VAL A 114 11.47 -11.04 5.00
N LYS A 115 11.48 -10.66 6.28
CA LYS A 115 11.27 -11.60 7.38
C LYS A 115 9.80 -11.72 7.80
N LEU A 116 8.90 -11.01 7.13
CA LEU A 116 7.47 -11.17 7.42
C LEU A 116 7.08 -12.64 7.28
N PRO A 117 6.36 -13.21 8.26
CA PRO A 117 6.28 -14.68 8.42
C PRO A 117 5.57 -15.40 7.27
N LYS A 118 4.66 -14.73 6.55
CA LYS A 118 3.91 -15.37 5.47
C LYS A 118 4.25 -14.84 4.09
N LEU A 119 5.23 -13.97 3.98
CA LEU A 119 5.57 -13.32 2.71
C LEU A 119 6.17 -14.34 1.75
N LYS A 120 5.58 -14.44 0.54
CA LYS A 120 5.96 -15.41 -0.49
C LYS A 120 6.18 -14.78 -1.85
N TYR A 121 5.55 -13.65 -2.14
CA TYR A 121 5.53 -13.07 -3.47
C TYR A 121 5.75 -11.57 -3.42
N GLY A 122 6.06 -10.98 -4.57
CA GLY A 122 6.18 -9.56 -4.74
C GLY A 122 7.61 -9.13 -5.05
N THR A 123 7.78 -7.81 -5.30
CA THR A 123 9.05 -7.29 -5.78
C THR A 123 10.21 -7.50 -4.82
N LEU A 124 9.95 -7.50 -3.51
CA LEU A 124 11.03 -7.68 -2.54
C LEU A 124 11.68 -9.04 -2.64
N LEU A 125 10.92 -10.08 -2.99
CA LEU A 125 11.44 -11.44 -3.12
C LEU A 125 11.82 -11.78 -4.55
N GLU A 126 11.12 -11.19 -5.54
CA GLU A 126 11.33 -11.50 -6.96
C GLU A 126 12.39 -10.63 -7.60
N ARG A 127 12.61 -9.42 -7.07
CA ARG A 127 13.58 -8.46 -7.57
C ARG A 127 14.41 -7.89 -6.42
N PRO A 128 15.11 -8.72 -5.65
CA PRO A 128 15.84 -8.24 -4.46
C PRO A 128 16.94 -7.23 -4.80
N GLU A 129 17.46 -7.28 -6.02
CA GLU A 129 18.51 -6.37 -6.45
C GLU A 129 18.06 -4.89 -6.40
N LEU A 130 16.77 -4.62 -6.43
CA LEU A 130 16.22 -3.26 -6.36
C LEU A 130 16.39 -2.64 -4.97
N TYR A 131 16.54 -3.47 -3.94
CA TYR A 131 16.49 -3.03 -2.54
C TYR A 131 17.78 -3.24 -1.76
N GLU A 132 18.75 -3.96 -2.30
CA GLU A 132 19.95 -4.36 -1.58
C GLU A 132 21.04 -3.28 -1.53
N LYS A 133 20.84 -2.15 -2.18
CA LYS A 133 21.86 -1.08 -2.19
C LYS A 133 21.47 0.10 -1.37
#